data_bceb6a38cd31a39340de752823609992
#
_entry.id   bceb6a38cd31a39340de752823609992
#
_cell.length_a   1.000
_cell.length_b   1.000
_cell.length_c   1.000
_cell.angle_alpha   90.00
_cell.angle_beta   90.00
_cell.angle_gamma   90.00
#
_symmetry.space_group_name_H-M   'P 1'
#
loop_
_entity.id
_entity.type
_entity.pdbx_description
1 polymer ?
#
loop_
_entity_poly.entity_id
_entity_poly.type
_entity_poly.pdbx_seq_one_letter_code
_entity_poly.pdbx_strand_id
1 'polypeptide(L)'
;MDAKIYWLLAFVGLYWSYCIFWGIKGAITSKTSEDYFVAGRSIGTWVFVLAATATSFSGWTFVGHPGKILTDGLPYAFASFYALTIPFTGVLFLRRQWVLGRVYNYVTPGEMYSDYYGGNSMRALTVLVAFLFSVPYLGIQLRASGALFNVLTDGLISTNLGMILLSTVVVIYVASGGLKSVAYVDCAQAILLALGIIAVSYTHLRAHETRP
;
A
#
# COMPACT_ATOMS: atom_id res chain seq x y z
N MET A 1 6.20 18.24 25.57
CA MET A 1 6.23 17.21 24.50
C MET A 1 7.62 16.59 24.49
N ASP A 2 7.70 15.28 24.52
CA ASP A 2 8.98 14.56 24.56
C ASP A 2 9.70 14.67 23.23
N ALA A 3 11.04 14.65 23.25
CA ALA A 3 11.86 14.69 22.03
C ALA A 3 11.46 13.63 21.01
N LYS A 4 10.98 12.47 21.45
CA LYS A 4 10.41 11.39 20.64
C LYS A 4 9.28 11.89 19.72
N ILE A 5 8.34 12.66 20.28
CA ILE A 5 7.15 13.14 19.53
C ILE A 5 7.58 14.19 18.49
N TYR A 6 8.52 15.07 18.81
CA TYR A 6 9.05 16.03 17.83
C TYR A 6 9.68 15.33 16.62
N TRP A 7 10.54 14.33 16.88
CA TRP A 7 11.16 13.55 15.81
C TRP A 7 10.14 12.79 14.97
N LEU A 8 9.14 12.16 15.63
CA LEU A 8 8.06 11.47 14.93
C LEU A 8 7.31 12.41 13.98
N LEU A 9 6.87 13.57 14.49
CA LEU A 9 6.13 14.54 13.69
C LEU A 9 6.98 15.14 12.56
N ALA A 10 8.28 15.34 12.80
CA ALA A 10 9.22 15.81 11.77
C ALA A 10 9.35 14.78 10.63
N PHE A 11 9.54 13.49 10.94
CA PHE A 11 9.63 12.43 9.93
C PHE A 11 8.30 12.24 9.18
N VAL A 12 7.18 12.25 9.88
CA VAL A 12 5.84 12.17 9.27
C VAL A 12 5.61 13.37 8.33
N GLY A 13 5.92 14.58 8.78
CA GLY A 13 5.80 15.80 7.97
C GLY A 13 6.69 15.77 6.72
N LEU A 14 7.93 15.30 6.85
CA LEU A 14 8.83 15.11 5.71
C LEU A 14 8.27 14.09 4.71
N TYR A 15 7.79 12.96 5.20
CA TYR A 15 7.20 11.93 4.36
C TYR A 15 5.92 12.40 3.66
N TRP A 16 5.03 13.09 4.35
CA TRP A 16 3.82 13.66 3.75
C TRP A 16 4.13 14.73 2.70
N SER A 17 5.16 15.55 2.94
CA SER A 17 5.64 16.53 1.95
C SER A 17 6.13 15.84 0.68
N TYR A 18 6.82 14.71 0.81
CA TYR A 18 7.22 13.87 -0.32
C TYR A 18 6.00 13.30 -1.08
N CYS A 19 4.97 12.81 -0.37
CA CYS A 19 3.73 12.32 -0.99
C CYS A 19 3.02 13.42 -1.78
N ILE A 20 2.87 14.61 -1.17
CA ILE A 20 2.21 15.76 -1.81
C ILE A 20 3.01 16.24 -3.01
N PHE A 21 4.34 16.27 -2.93
CA PHE A 21 5.20 16.60 -4.06
C PHE A 21 4.94 15.71 -5.27
N TRP A 22 4.88 14.38 -5.07
CA TRP A 22 4.57 13.45 -6.14
C TRP A 22 3.13 13.58 -6.64
N GLY A 23 2.18 13.87 -5.75
CA GLY A 23 0.81 14.17 -6.13
C GLY A 23 0.72 15.36 -7.07
N ILE A 24 1.33 16.48 -6.72
CA ILE A 24 1.36 17.69 -7.55
C ILE A 24 2.07 17.42 -8.88
N LYS A 25 3.23 16.76 -8.85
CA LYS A 25 3.96 16.41 -10.06
C LYS A 25 3.15 15.52 -11.00
N GLY A 26 2.42 14.55 -10.45
CA GLY A 26 1.53 13.69 -11.21
C GLY A 26 0.36 14.45 -11.82
N ALA A 27 -0.28 15.34 -11.07
CA ALA A 27 -1.36 16.21 -11.59
C ALA A 27 -0.94 17.03 -12.80
N ILE A 28 0.31 17.51 -12.81
CA ILE A 28 0.85 18.29 -13.92
C ILE A 28 1.20 17.40 -15.12
N THR A 29 1.63 16.16 -14.89
CA THR A 29 2.14 15.28 -15.95
C THR A 29 1.12 14.32 -16.53
N SER A 30 0.06 13.95 -15.79
CA SER A 30 -0.99 13.04 -16.27
C SER A 30 -2.04 13.80 -17.04
N LYS A 31 -2.07 13.65 -18.35
CA LYS A 31 -2.99 14.36 -19.24
C LYS A 31 -4.11 13.48 -19.78
N THR A 32 -3.95 12.17 -19.75
CA THR A 32 -4.89 11.19 -20.29
C THR A 32 -5.33 10.19 -19.22
N SER A 33 -6.45 9.51 -19.45
CA SER A 33 -6.88 8.41 -18.60
C SER A 33 -5.83 7.29 -18.54
N GLU A 34 -5.11 7.04 -19.63
CA GLU A 34 -4.01 6.06 -19.67
C GLU A 34 -2.84 6.50 -18.80
N ASP A 35 -2.46 7.79 -18.82
CA ASP A 35 -1.42 8.31 -17.90
C ASP A 35 -1.83 8.13 -16.44
N TYR A 36 -3.09 8.40 -16.13
CA TYR A 36 -3.58 8.38 -14.76
C TYR A 36 -3.72 6.94 -14.20
N PHE A 37 -4.37 6.04 -14.93
CA PHE A 37 -4.70 4.70 -14.43
C PHE A 37 -3.61 3.66 -14.65
N VAL A 38 -2.81 3.77 -15.71
CA VAL A 38 -1.75 2.80 -16.03
C VAL A 38 -0.38 3.46 -16.22
N ALA A 39 -0.23 4.72 -15.77
CA ALA A 39 1.03 5.48 -15.82
C ALA A 39 1.63 5.58 -17.23
N GLY A 40 0.78 5.65 -18.26
CA GLY A 40 1.21 5.61 -19.67
C GLY A 40 2.03 4.36 -20.02
N ARG A 41 1.88 3.28 -19.25
CA ARG A 41 2.64 2.01 -19.38
C ARG A 41 4.18 2.20 -19.34
N SER A 42 4.64 3.26 -18.65
CA SER A 42 6.03 3.71 -18.63
C SER A 42 6.79 3.39 -17.34
N ILE A 43 6.19 2.60 -16.44
CA ILE A 43 6.83 2.22 -15.17
C ILE A 43 7.97 1.23 -15.45
N GLY A 44 9.17 1.59 -15.02
CA GLY A 44 10.35 0.73 -15.14
C GLY A 44 10.28 -0.47 -14.17
N THR A 45 11.00 -1.54 -14.51
CA THR A 45 10.97 -2.81 -13.75
C THR A 45 11.29 -2.63 -12.27
N TRP A 46 12.31 -1.86 -11.92
CA TRP A 46 12.68 -1.62 -10.52
C TRP A 46 11.62 -0.85 -9.74
N VAL A 47 11.05 0.18 -10.37
CA VAL A 47 9.93 0.94 -9.76
C VAL A 47 8.74 0.01 -9.53
N PHE A 48 8.43 -0.84 -10.52
CA PHE A 48 7.36 -1.83 -10.39
C PHE A 48 7.61 -2.82 -9.24
N VAL A 49 8.83 -3.40 -9.15
CA VAL A 49 9.16 -4.37 -8.09
C VAL A 49 9.06 -3.73 -6.71
N LEU A 50 9.61 -2.54 -6.52
CA LEU A 50 9.54 -1.84 -5.24
C LEU A 50 8.10 -1.45 -4.89
N ALA A 51 7.34 -0.89 -5.85
CA ALA A 51 5.95 -0.52 -5.61
C ALA A 51 5.07 -1.74 -5.31
N ALA A 52 5.21 -2.84 -6.05
CA ALA A 52 4.48 -4.07 -5.80
C ALA A 52 4.82 -4.67 -4.42
N THR A 53 6.09 -4.58 -4.01
CA THR A 53 6.52 -5.00 -2.67
C THR A 53 5.85 -4.15 -1.60
N ALA A 54 5.91 -2.82 -1.70
CA ALA A 54 5.27 -1.92 -0.74
C ALA A 54 3.75 -2.16 -0.65
N THR A 55 3.09 -2.31 -1.79
CA THR A 55 1.64 -2.58 -1.87
C THR A 55 1.25 -3.90 -1.18
N SER A 56 2.15 -4.88 -1.15
CA SER A 56 1.91 -6.15 -0.46
C SER A 56 1.96 -6.04 1.07
N PHE A 57 2.63 -5.01 1.60
CA PHE A 57 2.67 -4.74 3.03
C PHE A 57 1.49 -3.85 3.44
N SER A 58 0.70 -4.34 4.38
CA SER A 58 -0.53 -3.68 4.82
C SER A 58 -0.49 -3.39 6.33
N GLY A 59 -1.48 -2.65 6.82
CA GLY A 59 -1.69 -2.48 8.26
C GLY A 59 -1.91 -3.80 8.98
N TRP A 60 -2.48 -4.80 8.28
CA TRP A 60 -2.52 -6.17 8.79
C TRP A 60 -1.14 -6.76 9.01
N THR A 61 -0.23 -6.61 8.05
CA THR A 61 1.13 -7.14 8.14
C THR A 61 1.91 -6.54 9.30
N PHE A 62 1.74 -5.24 9.55
CA PHE A 62 2.50 -4.53 10.60
C PHE A 62 1.87 -4.58 11.98
N VAL A 63 0.55 -4.55 12.08
CA VAL A 63 -0.16 -4.43 13.36
C VAL A 63 -0.98 -5.68 13.65
N GLY A 64 -1.80 -6.10 12.68
CA GLY A 64 -2.74 -7.17 12.88
C GLY A 64 -2.09 -8.54 13.04
N HIS A 65 -1.20 -8.91 12.14
CA HIS A 65 -0.55 -10.22 12.15
C HIS A 65 0.38 -10.43 13.36
N PRO A 66 1.28 -9.50 13.72
CA PRO A 66 2.06 -9.62 14.97
C PRO A 66 1.17 -9.66 16.21
N GLY A 67 0.11 -8.86 16.26
CA GLY A 67 -0.86 -8.90 17.35
C GLY A 67 -1.54 -10.25 17.48
N LYS A 68 -1.90 -10.88 16.37
CA LYS A 68 -2.47 -12.23 16.37
C LYS A 68 -1.48 -13.31 16.83
N ILE A 69 -0.22 -13.22 16.42
CA ILE A 69 0.82 -14.13 16.91
C ILE A 69 0.98 -13.98 18.42
N LEU A 70 0.91 -12.76 18.94
CA LEU A 70 1.02 -12.50 20.36
C LEU A 70 -0.15 -13.11 21.16
N THR A 71 -1.38 -13.07 20.63
CA THR A 71 -2.58 -13.60 21.30
C THR A 71 -2.78 -15.09 21.11
N ASP A 72 -2.58 -15.60 19.89
CA ASP A 72 -2.94 -16.96 19.48
C ASP A 72 -1.71 -17.90 19.43
N GLY A 73 -0.53 -17.34 19.63
CA GLY A 73 0.75 -18.09 19.70
C GLY A 73 1.39 -18.35 18.33
N LEU A 74 2.56 -18.98 18.38
CA LEU A 74 3.39 -19.31 17.21
C LEU A 74 2.67 -20.10 16.11
N PRO A 75 1.72 -21.02 16.40
CA PRO A 75 0.98 -21.70 15.32
C PRO A 75 0.31 -20.74 14.34
N TYR A 76 -0.10 -19.56 14.79
CA TYR A 76 -0.69 -18.55 13.91
C TYR A 76 0.32 -17.98 12.88
N ALA A 77 1.62 -18.06 13.15
CA ALA A 77 2.65 -17.62 12.20
C ALA A 77 2.60 -18.42 10.87
N PHE A 78 2.14 -19.67 10.92
CA PHE A 78 1.94 -20.48 9.70
C PHE A 78 0.90 -19.91 8.75
N ALA A 79 -0.02 -19.07 9.20
CA ALA A 79 -0.93 -18.34 8.32
C ALA A 79 -0.17 -17.48 7.28
N SER A 80 1.07 -17.07 7.57
CA SER A 80 1.92 -16.32 6.62
C SER A 80 2.25 -17.09 5.34
N PHE A 81 2.11 -18.42 5.33
CA PHE A 81 2.33 -19.22 4.13
C PHE A 81 1.40 -18.84 2.96
N TYR A 82 0.27 -18.18 3.22
CA TYR A 82 -0.57 -17.65 2.14
C TYR A 82 0.21 -16.71 1.19
N ALA A 83 1.24 -16.01 1.70
CA ALA A 83 2.05 -15.12 0.89
C ALA A 83 2.80 -15.86 -0.23
N LEU A 84 3.08 -17.16 -0.06
CA LEU A 84 3.71 -17.99 -1.10
C LEU A 84 2.76 -18.27 -2.28
N THR A 85 1.44 -18.16 -2.09
CA THR A 85 0.46 -18.37 -3.16
C THR A 85 0.42 -17.21 -4.16
N ILE A 86 0.82 -16.00 -3.74
CA ILE A 86 0.79 -14.80 -4.56
C ILE A 86 1.66 -14.93 -5.84
N PRO A 87 2.93 -15.36 -5.77
CA PRO A 87 3.76 -15.56 -6.96
C PRO A 87 3.16 -16.59 -7.94
N PHE A 88 2.56 -17.66 -7.45
CA PHE A 88 1.93 -18.69 -8.30
C PHE A 88 0.75 -18.11 -9.08
N THR A 89 -0.15 -17.40 -8.42
CA THR A 89 -1.26 -16.74 -9.10
C THR A 89 -0.76 -15.69 -10.09
N GLY A 90 0.31 -14.97 -9.75
CA GLY A 90 0.98 -14.03 -10.63
C GLY A 90 1.48 -14.69 -11.92
N VAL A 91 2.20 -15.78 -11.83
CA VAL A 91 2.71 -16.51 -13.00
C VAL A 91 1.59 -17.06 -13.87
N LEU A 92 0.52 -17.59 -13.26
CA LEU A 92 -0.57 -18.22 -13.99
C LEU A 92 -1.47 -17.20 -14.71
N PHE A 93 -1.74 -16.06 -14.10
CA PHE A 93 -2.77 -15.14 -14.58
C PHE A 93 -2.24 -13.80 -15.07
N LEU A 94 -1.29 -13.16 -14.40
CA LEU A 94 -0.87 -11.80 -14.68
C LEU A 94 -0.22 -11.66 -16.07
N ARG A 95 0.56 -12.63 -16.52
CA ARG A 95 1.17 -12.60 -17.85
C ARG A 95 0.11 -12.57 -18.95
N ARG A 96 -0.94 -13.38 -18.81
CA ARG A 96 -2.04 -13.44 -19.78
C ARG A 96 -2.82 -12.12 -19.78
N GLN A 97 -3.16 -11.61 -18.62
CA GLN A 97 -3.83 -10.32 -18.49
C GLN A 97 -3.00 -9.16 -19.06
N TRP A 98 -1.69 -9.17 -18.82
CA TRP A 98 -0.78 -8.18 -19.37
C TRP A 98 -0.75 -8.21 -20.91
N VAL A 99 -0.66 -9.41 -21.51
CA VAL A 99 -0.68 -9.55 -22.97
C VAL A 99 -2.00 -9.04 -23.54
N LEU A 100 -3.14 -9.43 -22.97
CA LEU A 100 -4.47 -8.96 -23.40
C LEU A 100 -4.58 -7.43 -23.26
N GLY A 101 -4.16 -6.89 -22.14
CA GLY A 101 -4.16 -5.44 -21.92
C GLY A 101 -3.28 -4.67 -22.92
N ARG A 102 -2.20 -5.27 -23.42
CA ARG A 102 -1.33 -4.69 -24.45
C ARG A 102 -1.94 -4.78 -25.84
N VAL A 103 -2.51 -5.94 -26.19
CA VAL A 103 -3.05 -6.20 -27.53
C VAL A 103 -4.34 -5.41 -27.76
N TYR A 104 -5.24 -5.39 -26.78
CA TYR A 104 -6.56 -4.74 -26.89
C TYR A 104 -6.62 -3.36 -26.23
N ASN A 105 -5.51 -2.88 -25.69
CA ASN A 105 -5.41 -1.56 -25.05
C ASN A 105 -6.34 -1.37 -23.81
N TYR A 106 -6.69 -2.43 -23.11
CA TYR A 106 -7.51 -2.34 -21.91
C TYR A 106 -6.81 -1.55 -20.80
N VAL A 107 -7.53 -0.63 -20.19
CA VAL A 107 -7.08 0.15 -19.03
C VAL A 107 -7.54 -0.49 -17.72
N THR A 108 -8.71 -1.10 -17.73
CA THR A 108 -9.32 -1.71 -16.55
C THR A 108 -9.69 -3.17 -16.76
N PRO A 109 -9.70 -4.01 -15.71
CA PRO A 109 -10.21 -5.38 -15.80
C PRO A 109 -11.68 -5.42 -16.25
N GLY A 110 -12.47 -4.41 -15.88
CA GLY A 110 -13.88 -4.33 -16.28
C GLY A 110 -14.06 -4.19 -17.79
N GLU A 111 -13.15 -3.51 -18.49
CA GLU A 111 -13.17 -3.43 -19.96
C GLU A 111 -12.90 -4.80 -20.58
N MET A 112 -11.88 -5.51 -20.09
CA MET A 112 -11.53 -6.85 -20.56
C MET A 112 -12.71 -7.83 -20.41
N TYR A 113 -13.37 -7.84 -19.25
CA TYR A 113 -14.53 -8.72 -19.03
C TYR A 113 -15.76 -8.31 -19.83
N SER A 114 -15.98 -7.00 -20.01
CA SER A 114 -17.08 -6.49 -20.84
C SER A 114 -16.93 -6.88 -22.29
N ASP A 115 -15.70 -6.84 -22.82
CA ASP A 115 -15.40 -7.24 -24.19
C ASP A 115 -15.54 -8.76 -24.39
N TYR A 116 -15.04 -9.56 -23.45
CA TYR A 116 -15.08 -11.03 -23.53
C TYR A 116 -16.50 -11.60 -23.39
N TYR A 117 -17.27 -11.14 -22.41
CA TYR A 117 -18.62 -11.68 -22.13
C TYR A 117 -19.75 -10.94 -22.86
N GLY A 118 -19.44 -9.80 -23.44
CA GLY A 118 -20.43 -8.91 -24.07
C GLY A 118 -21.27 -8.13 -23.06
N GLY A 119 -21.37 -6.82 -23.28
CA GLY A 119 -22.27 -5.95 -22.54
C GLY A 119 -21.71 -5.35 -21.22
N ASN A 120 -22.38 -4.29 -20.78
CA ASN A 120 -21.94 -3.47 -19.64
C ASN A 120 -22.20 -4.14 -18.27
N SER A 121 -22.99 -5.20 -18.21
CA SER A 121 -23.33 -5.88 -16.96
C SER A 121 -22.09 -6.46 -16.25
N MET A 122 -21.15 -7.04 -17.01
CA MET A 122 -19.89 -7.56 -16.47
C MET A 122 -18.97 -6.44 -15.97
N ARG A 123 -18.97 -5.30 -16.65
CA ARG A 123 -18.24 -4.10 -16.18
C ARG A 123 -18.81 -3.60 -14.86
N ALA A 124 -20.14 -3.49 -14.75
CA ALA A 124 -20.82 -3.08 -13.53
C ALA A 124 -20.56 -4.07 -12.37
N LEU A 125 -20.62 -5.39 -12.65
CA LEU A 125 -20.31 -6.41 -11.67
C LEU A 125 -18.86 -6.31 -11.17
N THR A 126 -17.90 -6.11 -12.06
CA THR A 126 -16.49 -5.95 -11.69
C THR A 126 -16.28 -4.73 -10.78
N VAL A 127 -16.93 -3.61 -11.08
CA VAL A 127 -16.87 -2.40 -10.25
C VAL A 127 -17.50 -2.66 -8.88
N LEU A 128 -18.66 -3.32 -8.83
CA LEU A 128 -19.34 -3.65 -7.58
C LEU A 128 -18.46 -4.55 -6.69
N VAL A 129 -17.89 -5.61 -7.25
CA VAL A 129 -17.01 -6.52 -6.51
C VAL A 129 -15.77 -5.80 -6.01
N ALA A 130 -15.13 -4.99 -6.85
CA ALA A 130 -13.98 -4.18 -6.46
C ALA A 130 -14.31 -3.22 -5.31
N PHE A 131 -15.47 -2.57 -5.36
CA PHE A 131 -15.92 -1.65 -4.33
C PHE A 131 -16.20 -2.38 -2.99
N LEU A 132 -16.95 -3.49 -3.03
CA LEU A 132 -17.27 -4.28 -1.85
C LEU A 132 -16.02 -4.84 -1.16
N PHE A 133 -14.97 -5.15 -1.91
CA PHE A 133 -13.70 -5.60 -1.36
C PHE A 133 -12.85 -4.43 -0.84
N SER A 134 -12.72 -3.36 -1.61
CA SER A 134 -11.79 -2.27 -1.33
C SER A 134 -12.21 -1.42 -0.12
N VAL A 135 -13.51 -1.21 0.10
CA VAL A 135 -14.00 -0.35 1.19
C VAL A 135 -13.66 -0.94 2.58
N PRO A 136 -13.99 -2.20 2.89
CA PRO A 136 -13.60 -2.79 4.17
C PRO A 136 -12.07 -2.90 4.32
N TYR A 137 -11.37 -3.24 3.24
CA TYR A 137 -9.91 -3.34 3.25
C TYR A 137 -9.26 -2.00 3.58
N LEU A 138 -9.71 -0.90 2.96
CA LEU A 138 -9.24 0.45 3.26
C LEU A 138 -9.54 0.84 4.72
N GLY A 139 -10.70 0.48 5.24
CA GLY A 139 -11.08 0.73 6.63
C GLY A 139 -10.10 0.11 7.63
N ILE A 140 -9.63 -1.10 7.36
CA ILE A 140 -8.60 -1.77 8.19
C ILE A 140 -7.29 -0.99 8.16
N GLN A 141 -6.85 -0.52 6.99
CA GLN A 141 -5.61 0.26 6.85
C GLN A 141 -5.68 1.57 7.64
N LEU A 142 -6.77 2.29 7.50
CA LEU A 142 -6.98 3.55 8.22
C LEU A 142 -7.01 3.34 9.74
N ARG A 143 -7.69 2.30 10.21
CA ARG A 143 -7.74 1.99 11.64
C ARG A 143 -6.36 1.62 12.19
N ALA A 144 -5.59 0.82 11.48
CA ALA A 144 -4.23 0.45 11.88
C ALA A 144 -3.32 1.68 12.00
N SER A 145 -3.38 2.58 11.02
CA SER A 145 -2.59 3.83 11.04
C SER A 145 -3.01 4.76 12.19
N GLY A 146 -4.32 4.93 12.40
CA GLY A 146 -4.83 5.73 13.51
C GLY A 146 -4.39 5.20 14.88
N ALA A 147 -4.42 3.87 15.06
CA ALA A 147 -3.94 3.23 16.28
C ALA A 147 -2.43 3.45 16.48
N LEU A 148 -1.63 3.35 15.42
CA LEU A 148 -0.19 3.64 15.47
C LEU A 148 0.08 5.09 15.87
N PHE A 149 -0.60 6.07 15.29
CA PHE A 149 -0.45 7.46 15.70
C PHE A 149 -0.78 7.68 17.17
N ASN A 150 -1.85 7.06 17.65
CA ASN A 150 -2.25 7.18 19.05
C ASN A 150 -1.16 6.62 19.99
N VAL A 151 -0.67 5.42 19.72
CA VAL A 151 0.37 4.76 20.54
C VAL A 151 1.71 5.51 20.46
N LEU A 152 2.14 5.90 19.27
CA LEU A 152 3.44 6.55 19.08
C LEU A 152 3.51 7.98 19.64
N THR A 153 2.34 8.64 19.77
CA THR A 153 2.24 9.98 20.35
C THR A 153 1.78 9.98 21.82
N ASP A 154 1.77 8.80 22.46
CA ASP A 154 1.33 8.62 23.84
C ASP A 154 -0.08 9.22 24.10
N GLY A 155 -0.99 9.04 23.13
CA GLY A 155 -2.38 9.52 23.18
C GLY A 155 -2.60 10.97 22.73
N LEU A 156 -1.56 11.72 22.38
CA LEU A 156 -1.69 13.12 21.94
C LEU A 156 -2.54 13.23 20.65
N ILE A 157 -2.36 12.31 19.72
CA ILE A 157 -3.18 12.17 18.52
C ILE A 157 -4.15 11.02 18.74
N SER A 158 -5.45 11.32 18.80
CA SER A 158 -6.46 10.28 18.91
C SER A 158 -6.50 9.41 17.66
N THR A 159 -6.95 8.15 17.79
CA THR A 159 -7.07 7.21 16.67
C THR A 159 -7.88 7.80 15.51
N ASN A 160 -8.99 8.46 15.80
CA ASN A 160 -9.83 9.08 14.77
C ASN A 160 -9.11 10.23 14.05
N LEU A 161 -8.39 11.07 14.79
CA LEU A 161 -7.59 12.14 14.17
C LEU A 161 -6.47 11.58 13.30
N GLY A 162 -5.79 10.54 13.75
CA GLY A 162 -4.76 9.85 12.96
C GLY A 162 -5.30 9.26 11.66
N MET A 163 -6.50 8.65 11.69
CA MET A 163 -7.19 8.16 10.48
C MET A 163 -7.50 9.31 9.51
N ILE A 164 -8.03 10.42 9.99
CA ILE A 164 -8.37 11.59 9.15
C ILE A 164 -7.11 12.19 8.53
N LEU A 165 -6.05 12.37 9.31
CA LEU A 165 -4.79 12.92 8.82
C LEU A 165 -4.20 12.07 7.70
N LEU A 166 -4.09 10.75 7.91
CA LEU A 166 -3.57 9.86 6.88
C LEU A 166 -4.47 9.85 5.64
N SER A 167 -5.79 9.67 5.81
CA SER A 167 -6.72 9.62 4.67
C SER A 167 -6.67 10.89 3.83
N THR A 168 -6.54 12.05 4.47
CA THR A 168 -6.44 13.33 3.77
C THR A 168 -5.20 13.37 2.86
N VAL A 169 -4.04 13.00 3.37
CA VAL A 169 -2.80 12.97 2.58
C VAL A 169 -2.89 11.96 1.44
N VAL A 170 -3.41 10.75 1.73
CA VAL A 170 -3.59 9.69 0.72
C VAL A 170 -4.52 10.16 -0.39
N VAL A 171 -5.67 10.70 -0.05
CA VAL A 171 -6.62 11.21 -1.05
C VAL A 171 -5.99 12.31 -1.91
N ILE A 172 -5.27 13.24 -1.30
CA ILE A 172 -4.60 14.32 -2.05
C ILE A 172 -3.64 13.74 -3.09
N TYR A 173 -2.68 12.90 -2.70
CA TYR A 173 -1.65 12.47 -3.65
C TYR A 173 -2.14 11.41 -4.64
N VAL A 174 -3.09 10.53 -4.25
CA VAL A 174 -3.65 9.53 -5.14
C VAL A 174 -4.59 10.17 -6.16
N ALA A 175 -5.53 10.99 -5.71
CA ALA A 175 -6.52 11.62 -6.59
C ALA A 175 -5.88 12.61 -7.57
N SER A 176 -4.83 13.33 -7.14
CA SER A 176 -4.14 14.27 -8.01
C SER A 176 -3.11 13.60 -8.93
N GLY A 177 -2.38 12.59 -8.45
CA GLY A 177 -1.19 12.10 -9.10
C GLY A 177 -1.32 10.82 -9.91
N GLY A 178 -2.39 10.04 -9.69
CA GLY A 178 -2.62 8.77 -10.36
C GLY A 178 -1.55 7.70 -10.06
N LEU A 179 -1.57 6.61 -10.83
CA LEU A 179 -0.73 5.42 -10.58
C LEU A 179 0.78 5.72 -10.57
N LYS A 180 1.23 6.64 -11.41
CA LYS A 180 2.67 6.97 -11.48
C LYS A 180 3.17 7.59 -10.18
N SER A 181 2.42 8.50 -9.60
CA SER A 181 2.75 9.12 -8.32
C SER A 181 2.73 8.13 -7.18
N VAL A 182 1.70 7.27 -7.14
CA VAL A 182 1.60 6.17 -6.17
C VAL A 182 2.83 5.27 -6.26
N ALA A 183 3.23 4.84 -7.46
CA ALA A 183 4.38 3.96 -7.63
C ALA A 183 5.69 4.56 -7.10
N TYR A 184 5.92 5.85 -7.27
CA TYR A 184 7.13 6.50 -6.71
C TYR A 184 7.06 6.69 -5.20
N VAL A 185 5.88 6.97 -4.64
CA VAL A 185 5.68 6.99 -3.18
C VAL A 185 5.93 5.60 -2.60
N ASP A 186 5.40 4.56 -3.22
CA ASP A 186 5.58 3.17 -2.81
C ASP A 186 7.06 2.73 -2.88
N CYS A 187 7.83 3.22 -3.85
CA CYS A 187 9.28 2.96 -3.90
C CYS A 187 10.00 3.44 -2.63
N ALA A 188 9.70 4.66 -2.18
CA ALA A 188 10.27 5.16 -0.93
C ALA A 188 9.79 4.34 0.27
N GLN A 189 8.51 3.95 0.29
CA GLN A 189 7.96 3.09 1.33
C GLN A 189 8.67 1.72 1.37
N ALA A 190 8.89 1.07 0.22
CA ALA A 190 9.59 -0.21 0.15
C ALA A 190 10.99 -0.14 0.76
N ILE A 191 11.72 0.94 0.46
CA ILE A 191 13.07 1.17 1.01
C ILE A 191 12.99 1.38 2.53
N LEU A 192 12.08 2.24 2.99
CA LEU A 192 11.89 2.50 4.43
C LEU A 192 11.46 1.24 5.19
N LEU A 193 10.60 0.41 4.58
CA LEU A 193 10.18 -0.87 5.11
C LEU A 193 11.37 -1.82 5.29
N ALA A 194 12.18 -2.01 4.26
CA ALA A 194 13.35 -2.88 4.30
C ALA A 194 14.34 -2.43 5.39
N LEU A 195 14.65 -1.13 5.44
CA LEU A 195 15.53 -0.55 6.45
C LEU A 195 14.93 -0.71 7.87
N GLY A 196 13.64 -0.48 8.04
CA GLY A 196 12.96 -0.63 9.33
C GLY A 196 12.99 -2.08 9.84
N ILE A 197 12.69 -3.04 8.99
CA ILE A 197 12.73 -4.47 9.35
C ILE A 197 14.16 -4.89 9.76
N ILE A 198 15.17 -4.50 8.98
CA ILE A 198 16.57 -4.80 9.29
C ILE A 198 16.99 -4.16 10.63
N ALA A 199 16.65 -2.89 10.83
CA ALA A 199 16.99 -2.18 12.06
C ALA A 199 16.36 -2.82 13.30
N VAL A 200 15.06 -3.15 13.22
CA VAL A 200 14.35 -3.81 14.34
C VAL A 200 14.91 -5.20 14.61
N SER A 201 15.17 -5.99 13.57
CA SER A 201 15.77 -7.33 13.72
C SER A 201 17.15 -7.24 14.40
N TYR A 202 17.99 -6.31 13.97
CA TYR A 202 19.33 -6.11 14.56
C TYR A 202 19.25 -5.69 16.02
N THR A 203 18.38 -4.76 16.38
CA THR A 203 18.23 -4.29 17.77
C THR A 203 17.71 -5.39 18.70
N HIS A 204 16.78 -6.25 18.22
CA HIS A 204 16.28 -7.39 19.00
C HIS A 204 17.36 -8.45 19.24
N LEU A 205 18.13 -8.79 18.22
CA LEU A 205 19.24 -9.75 18.36
C LEU A 205 20.25 -9.27 19.40
N ARG A 206 20.68 -8.00 19.31
CA ARG A 206 21.61 -7.41 20.29
C ARG A 206 21.05 -7.37 21.72
N ALA A 207 19.76 -7.11 21.87
CA ALA A 207 19.15 -7.10 23.21
C ALA A 207 19.14 -8.48 23.87
N HIS A 208 19.15 -9.57 23.09
CA HIS A 208 19.29 -10.94 23.62
C HIS A 208 20.72 -11.31 23.96
N GLU A 209 21.71 -10.79 23.22
CA GLU A 209 23.14 -11.06 23.50
C GLU A 209 23.66 -10.34 24.73
N THR A 210 23.03 -9.25 25.16
CA THR A 210 23.47 -8.44 26.33
C THR A 210 22.76 -8.78 27.64
N ARG A 211 21.87 -9.77 27.65
CA ARG A 211 21.29 -10.28 28.90
C ARG A 211 22.15 -11.41 29.43
N PRO A 212 22.75 -11.24 30.66
CA PRO A 212 23.49 -12.29 31.33
C PRO A 212 22.59 -13.47 31.71
#